data_5923c78ac66b1f7803cd573114f2567b
#
_entry.id   5923c78ac66b1f7803cd573114f2567b
#
_cell.length_a   1.000
_cell.length_b   1.000
_cell.length_c   1.000
_cell.angle_alpha   90.00
_cell.angle_beta   90.00
_cell.angle_gamma   90.00
#
_symmetry.space_group_name_H-M   'P 1'
#
loop_
_entity.id
_entity.type
_entity.pdbx_description
1 polymer ?
#
loop_
_entity_poly.entity_id
_entity_poly.type
_entity_poly.pdbx_seq_one_letter_code
_entity_poly.pdbx_strand_id
1 'polypeptide(L)'
;MVRKTLKNKPLVEAIFELRWALQKVAPGMKIDPHYWIAVGRIDDRLQVDYPFHEQLPTASIPNEIAGYVVQHRFRKGEGQWPLVQLGPGIITVNDTEGYHWADFEKQISRTIGALFEAYPGGESALKVNDVVLRYINAIAFDI
;
A
#
# COMPACT_ATOMS: atom_id res chain seq x y z
N MET A 1 25.28 -15.29 -26.34
CA MET A 1 24.15 -16.09 -25.97
C MET A 1 22.91 -15.23 -25.80
N VAL A 2 21.87 -15.68 -26.34
CA VAL A 2 20.62 -15.00 -26.17
C VAL A 2 20.08 -15.22 -24.75
N ARG A 3 19.67 -14.17 -24.18
CA ARG A 3 19.17 -14.18 -22.84
C ARG A 3 17.73 -14.62 -22.83
N LYS A 4 17.56 -15.88 -22.78
CA LYS A 4 16.22 -16.46 -22.74
C LYS A 4 15.40 -15.90 -21.62
N THR A 5 16.06 -15.52 -20.57
CA THR A 5 15.42 -14.96 -19.39
C THR A 5 14.77 -13.63 -19.64
N LEU A 6 15.01 -13.00 -20.79
CA LEU A 6 14.39 -11.72 -21.11
C LEU A 6 12.87 -11.80 -21.15
N LYS A 7 12.35 -12.97 -21.50
CA LYS A 7 10.91 -13.19 -21.47
C LYS A 7 10.39 -13.34 -20.06
N ASN A 8 11.22 -13.92 -19.20
CA ASN A 8 10.84 -14.22 -17.84
C ASN A 8 11.65 -13.36 -16.91
N LYS A 9 11.25 -12.10 -16.81
CA LYS A 9 11.92 -11.19 -15.91
C LYS A 9 11.84 -11.72 -14.49
N PRO A 10 12.92 -11.68 -13.72
CA PRO A 10 12.89 -12.18 -12.35
C PRO A 10 11.99 -11.34 -11.45
N LEU A 11 11.84 -10.04 -11.75
CA LEU A 11 11.01 -9.17 -10.94
C LEU A 11 9.54 -9.41 -11.24
N VAL A 12 8.80 -9.86 -10.25
CA VAL A 12 7.36 -10.08 -10.33
C VAL A 12 6.61 -8.94 -9.73
N GLU A 13 7.09 -8.42 -8.61
CA GLU A 13 6.40 -7.35 -7.91
C GLU A 13 7.40 -6.46 -7.18
N ALA A 14 7.17 -5.15 -7.24
CA ALA A 14 7.84 -4.16 -6.41
C ALA A 14 6.83 -3.63 -5.42
N ILE A 15 7.19 -3.57 -4.14
CA ILE A 15 6.31 -3.14 -3.07
C ILE A 15 7.02 -2.08 -2.25
N PHE A 16 6.40 -0.91 -2.15
CA PHE A 16 6.77 0.09 -1.16
C PHE A 16 5.76 0.01 -0.03
N GLU A 17 6.24 -0.05 1.20
CA GLU A 17 5.38 -0.16 2.37
C GLU A 17 5.80 0.86 3.42
N LEU A 18 4.83 1.58 3.95
CA LEU A 18 5.03 2.51 5.05
C LEU A 18 4.08 2.15 6.17
N ARG A 19 4.61 2.03 7.38
CA ARG A 19 3.83 1.74 8.58
C ARG A 19 3.99 2.86 9.59
N TRP A 20 2.92 3.12 10.33
CA TRP A 20 2.94 4.09 11.43
C TRP A 20 2.42 3.46 12.70
N ALA A 21 2.73 4.13 13.81
CA ALA A 21 2.41 3.62 15.14
C ALA A 21 0.91 3.58 15.38
N LEU A 22 0.46 2.51 15.99
CA LEU A 22 -0.91 2.33 16.44
C LEU A 22 -0.98 2.65 17.93
N GLN A 23 -2.17 3.02 18.39
CA GLN A 23 -2.42 3.32 19.79
C GLN A 23 -2.86 2.07 20.52
N LYS A 24 -2.19 1.74 21.62
CA LYS A 24 -2.58 0.63 22.50
C LYS A 24 -3.81 1.04 23.28
N VAL A 25 -4.86 0.22 23.23
CA VAL A 25 -6.11 0.46 23.97
C VAL A 25 -6.34 -0.58 25.06
N ALA A 26 -5.72 -1.75 24.94
CA ALA A 26 -5.77 -2.82 25.91
C ALA A 26 -4.60 -3.78 25.64
N PRO A 27 -4.26 -4.70 26.56
CA PRO A 27 -3.22 -5.68 26.29
C PRO A 27 -3.50 -6.46 25.00
N GLY A 28 -2.54 -6.40 24.05
CA GLY A 28 -2.67 -7.07 22.77
C GLY A 28 -3.62 -6.39 21.78
N MET A 29 -4.19 -5.25 22.13
CA MET A 29 -5.14 -4.53 21.26
C MET A 29 -4.58 -3.16 20.91
N LYS A 30 -4.40 -2.91 19.60
CA LYS A 30 -3.91 -1.63 19.08
C LYS A 30 -4.82 -1.17 17.96
N ILE A 31 -5.10 0.12 17.93
CA ILE A 31 -5.92 0.74 16.88
C ILE A 31 -5.25 1.96 16.29
N ASP A 32 -5.69 2.33 15.10
CA ASP A 32 -5.45 3.66 14.55
C ASP A 32 -6.72 4.47 14.80
N PRO A 33 -6.72 5.40 15.77
CA PRO A 33 -7.94 6.12 16.15
C PRO A 33 -8.49 7.02 15.04
N HIS A 34 -7.68 7.32 14.02
CA HIS A 34 -8.06 8.21 12.93
C HIS A 34 -8.36 7.46 11.63
N TYR A 35 -8.31 6.14 11.66
CA TYR A 35 -8.38 5.32 10.45
C TYR A 35 -9.66 5.57 9.63
N TRP A 36 -10.80 5.61 10.29
CA TRP A 36 -12.09 5.77 9.61
C TRP A 36 -12.17 7.06 8.82
N ILE A 37 -11.70 8.16 9.42
CA ILE A 37 -11.69 9.45 8.74
C ILE A 37 -10.61 9.45 7.65
N ALA A 38 -9.46 8.88 7.95
CA ALA A 38 -8.35 8.82 7.01
C ALA A 38 -8.72 8.06 5.73
N VAL A 39 -9.42 6.94 5.84
CA VAL A 39 -9.83 6.14 4.69
C VAL A 39 -10.60 6.99 3.68
N GLY A 40 -11.63 7.70 4.13
CA GLY A 40 -12.45 8.52 3.24
C GLY A 40 -11.66 9.65 2.59
N ARG A 41 -10.79 10.30 3.36
CA ARG A 41 -9.97 11.40 2.85
C ARG A 41 -8.91 10.91 1.86
N ILE A 42 -8.31 9.77 2.13
CA ILE A 42 -7.33 9.18 1.24
C ILE A 42 -8.00 8.75 -0.06
N ASP A 43 -9.15 8.09 0.03
CA ASP A 43 -9.92 7.70 -1.14
C ASP A 43 -10.21 8.91 -2.04
N ASP A 44 -10.66 10.00 -1.45
CA ASP A 44 -10.94 11.23 -2.20
C ASP A 44 -9.71 11.73 -2.95
N ARG A 45 -8.55 11.71 -2.31
CA ARG A 45 -7.31 12.20 -2.93
C ARG A 45 -6.74 11.24 -3.97
N LEU A 46 -6.91 9.95 -3.76
CA LEU A 46 -6.37 8.94 -4.67
C LEU A 46 -7.22 8.74 -5.92
N GLN A 47 -8.48 9.17 -5.91
CA GLN A 47 -9.39 8.98 -7.05
C GLN A 47 -8.85 9.49 -8.37
N VAL A 48 -8.06 10.54 -8.36
CA VAL A 48 -7.50 11.13 -9.57
C VAL A 48 -6.62 10.10 -10.29
N ASP A 49 -5.79 9.40 -9.54
CA ASP A 49 -4.85 8.42 -10.11
C ASP A 49 -5.37 6.98 -10.03
N TYR A 50 -6.21 6.70 -9.03
CA TYR A 50 -6.70 5.35 -8.73
C TYR A 50 -8.19 5.38 -8.48
N PRO A 51 -9.02 5.53 -9.53
CA PRO A 51 -10.47 5.68 -9.37
C PRO A 51 -11.20 4.40 -9.01
N PHE A 52 -10.58 3.24 -9.15
CA PHE A 52 -11.21 1.96 -8.85
C PHE A 52 -10.87 1.52 -7.43
N HIS A 53 -11.87 1.55 -6.56
CA HIS A 53 -11.71 1.19 -5.14
C HIS A 53 -12.32 -0.17 -4.85
N GLU A 54 -11.56 -1.03 -4.17
CA GLU A 54 -12.03 -2.34 -3.70
C GLU A 54 -11.95 -2.39 -2.18
N GLN A 55 -13.06 -2.72 -1.53
CA GLN A 55 -13.04 -3.04 -0.11
C GLN A 55 -12.82 -4.54 0.03
N LEU A 56 -11.78 -4.93 0.75
CA LEU A 56 -11.43 -6.34 0.91
C LEU A 56 -12.25 -7.00 2.03
N PRO A 57 -12.38 -8.33 2.03
CA PRO A 57 -13.04 -9.05 3.12
C PRO A 57 -12.43 -8.76 4.49
N THR A 58 -11.14 -8.46 4.54
CA THR A 58 -10.44 -8.10 5.78
C THR A 58 -10.99 -6.84 6.45
N ALA A 59 -11.76 -6.02 5.73
CA ALA A 59 -12.40 -4.84 6.30
C ALA A 59 -13.41 -5.18 7.38
N SER A 60 -13.86 -6.44 7.47
CA SER A 60 -14.76 -6.90 8.51
C SER A 60 -14.06 -7.33 9.79
N ILE A 61 -12.73 -7.37 9.80
CA ILE A 61 -11.96 -7.70 11.00
C ILE A 61 -12.13 -6.59 12.03
N PRO A 62 -12.40 -6.91 13.31
CA PRO A 62 -12.52 -5.89 14.35
C PRO A 62 -11.27 -5.02 14.45
N ASN A 63 -11.49 -3.71 14.65
CA ASN A 63 -10.39 -2.74 14.66
C ASN A 63 -9.28 -3.09 15.66
N GLU A 64 -9.64 -3.65 16.79
CA GLU A 64 -8.71 -3.96 17.88
C GLU A 64 -7.66 -5.00 17.47
N ILE A 65 -7.95 -5.78 16.43
CA ILE A 65 -7.04 -6.83 15.96
C ILE A 65 -6.68 -6.67 14.48
N ALA A 66 -7.09 -5.57 13.86
CA ALA A 66 -6.88 -5.35 12.43
C ALA A 66 -5.59 -4.57 12.12
N GLY A 67 -4.76 -4.29 13.13
CA GLY A 67 -3.54 -3.51 12.94
C GLY A 67 -2.65 -4.09 11.85
N TYR A 68 -2.25 -3.23 10.91
CA TYR A 68 -1.37 -3.56 9.78
C TYR A 68 -1.96 -4.58 8.79
N VAL A 69 -3.26 -4.79 8.83
CA VAL A 69 -3.96 -5.65 7.86
C VAL A 69 -4.55 -4.77 6.76
N VAL A 70 -4.17 -5.00 5.52
CA VAL A 70 -4.71 -4.27 4.38
C VAL A 70 -6.19 -4.57 4.23
N GLN A 71 -7.00 -3.52 4.06
CA GLN A 71 -8.45 -3.61 3.97
C GLN A 71 -9.03 -2.98 2.71
N HIS A 72 -8.27 -2.11 2.05
CA HIS A 72 -8.71 -1.41 0.83
C HIS A 72 -7.63 -1.45 -0.22
N ARG A 73 -8.05 -1.56 -1.48
CA ARG A 73 -7.19 -1.42 -2.65
C ARG A 73 -7.72 -0.33 -3.56
N PHE A 74 -6.82 0.46 -4.07
CA PHE A 74 -7.12 1.51 -5.04
C PHE A 74 -6.34 1.21 -6.30
N ARG A 75 -7.06 1.06 -7.42
CA ARG A 75 -6.49 0.69 -8.70
C ARG A 75 -6.82 1.72 -9.76
N LYS A 76 -6.07 1.72 -10.84
CA LYS A 76 -6.39 2.54 -12.02
C LYS A 76 -7.65 2.04 -12.71
N GLY A 77 -7.87 0.74 -12.68
CA GLY A 77 -9.03 0.05 -13.19
C GLY A 77 -9.00 -1.38 -12.69
N GLU A 78 -10.04 -2.15 -12.99
CA GLU A 78 -10.14 -3.52 -12.53
C GLU A 78 -8.94 -4.34 -12.98
N GLY A 79 -8.26 -4.97 -12.02
CA GLY A 79 -7.10 -5.81 -12.29
C GLY A 79 -5.85 -5.09 -12.77
N GLN A 80 -5.85 -3.76 -12.79
CA GLN A 80 -4.71 -3.00 -13.30
C GLN A 80 -3.69 -2.67 -12.22
N TRP A 81 -2.47 -2.44 -12.65
CA TRP A 81 -1.34 -2.02 -11.83
C TRP A 81 -0.82 -0.66 -12.29
N PRO A 82 -0.13 0.10 -11.44
CA PRO A 82 0.13 -0.14 -10.02
C PRO A 82 -1.13 0.03 -9.19
N LEU A 83 -1.04 -0.38 -7.92
CA LEU A 83 -2.14 -0.20 -6.99
C LEU A 83 -1.63 0.28 -5.63
N VAL A 84 -2.54 0.88 -4.87
CA VAL A 84 -2.28 1.31 -3.50
C VAL A 84 -3.14 0.46 -2.57
N GLN A 85 -2.57 0.03 -1.46
CA GLN A 85 -3.30 -0.71 -0.43
C GLN A 85 -3.24 0.04 0.89
N LEU A 86 -4.33 0.01 1.62
CA LEU A 86 -4.48 0.75 2.86
C LEU A 86 -5.12 -0.11 3.93
N GLY A 87 -4.59 -0.04 5.13
CA GLY A 87 -5.15 -0.63 6.33
C GLY A 87 -4.77 0.20 7.55
N PRO A 88 -5.26 -0.16 8.74
CA PRO A 88 -4.86 0.55 9.95
C PRO A 88 -3.34 0.47 10.14
N GLY A 89 -2.69 1.61 10.13
CA GLY A 89 -1.24 1.69 10.33
C GLY A 89 -0.37 1.34 9.14
N ILE A 90 -0.96 1.07 7.96
CA ILE A 90 -0.17 0.63 6.81
C ILE A 90 -0.71 1.18 5.49
N ILE A 91 0.20 1.62 4.64
CA ILE A 91 -0.10 1.94 3.26
C ILE A 91 1.00 1.35 2.37
N THR A 92 0.62 0.80 1.24
CA THR A 92 1.57 0.23 0.29
C THR A 92 1.32 0.74 -1.11
N VAL A 93 2.37 0.76 -1.92
CA VAL A 93 2.28 0.95 -3.37
C VAL A 93 2.90 -0.28 -4.00
N ASN A 94 2.14 -0.95 -4.85
CA ASN A 94 2.54 -2.20 -5.48
C ASN A 94 2.53 -2.05 -6.99
N ASP A 95 3.55 -2.55 -7.65
CA ASP A 95 3.60 -2.62 -9.11
C ASP A 95 4.18 -3.96 -9.56
N THR A 96 3.90 -4.35 -10.80
CA THR A 96 4.35 -5.61 -11.34
C THR A 96 5.08 -5.39 -12.67
N GLU A 97 4.83 -6.22 -13.65
CA GLU A 97 5.44 -6.07 -14.97
C GLU A 97 5.13 -4.70 -15.57
N GLY A 98 6.07 -4.18 -16.34
CA GLY A 98 5.99 -2.80 -16.80
C GLY A 98 6.54 -1.81 -15.81
N TYR A 99 7.04 -2.31 -14.70
CA TYR A 99 7.66 -1.50 -13.66
C TYR A 99 8.85 -0.72 -14.19
N HIS A 100 8.81 0.59 -13.94
CA HIS A 100 9.93 1.50 -14.16
C HIS A 100 10.15 2.30 -12.89
N TRP A 101 11.38 2.34 -12.43
CA TRP A 101 11.68 3.00 -11.16
C TRP A 101 11.20 4.45 -11.10
N ALA A 102 11.40 5.21 -12.17
CA ALA A 102 11.00 6.61 -12.18
C ALA A 102 9.49 6.78 -11.98
N ASP A 103 8.70 5.92 -12.61
CA ASP A 103 7.24 5.96 -12.47
C ASP A 103 6.81 5.48 -11.10
N PHE A 104 7.43 4.42 -10.61
CA PHE A 104 7.14 3.87 -9.29
C PHE A 104 7.45 4.89 -8.19
N GLU A 105 8.58 5.56 -8.31
CA GLU A 105 8.97 6.63 -7.38
C GLU A 105 7.94 7.74 -7.34
N LYS A 106 7.42 8.14 -8.49
CA LYS A 106 6.35 9.14 -8.57
C LYS A 106 5.08 8.68 -7.86
N GLN A 107 4.70 7.43 -8.06
CA GLN A 107 3.51 6.88 -7.40
C GLN A 107 3.70 6.85 -5.90
N ILE A 108 4.89 6.47 -5.43
CA ILE A 108 5.21 6.50 -4.00
C ILE A 108 5.06 7.91 -3.46
N SER A 109 5.68 8.89 -4.10
CA SER A 109 5.65 10.28 -3.65
C SER A 109 4.23 10.83 -3.58
N ARG A 110 3.43 10.56 -4.59
CA ARG A 110 2.03 11.00 -4.63
C ARG A 110 1.19 10.34 -3.54
N THR A 111 1.39 9.04 -3.34
CA THR A 111 0.64 8.29 -2.34
C THR A 111 0.98 8.76 -0.93
N ILE A 112 2.26 8.96 -0.64
CA ILE A 112 2.71 9.46 0.65
C ILE A 112 2.21 10.88 0.88
N GLY A 113 2.25 11.73 -0.14
CA GLY A 113 1.69 13.07 -0.07
C GLY A 113 0.21 13.06 0.27
N ALA A 114 -0.55 12.20 -0.39
CA ALA A 114 -1.98 12.04 -0.11
C ALA A 114 -2.22 11.58 1.33
N LEU A 115 -1.43 10.63 1.81
CA LEU A 115 -1.52 10.15 3.19
C LEU A 115 -1.29 11.28 4.19
N PHE A 116 -0.20 12.03 4.03
CA PHE A 116 0.13 13.11 4.96
C PHE A 116 -0.88 14.25 4.94
N GLU A 117 -1.45 14.56 3.79
CA GLU A 117 -2.49 15.56 3.68
C GLU A 117 -3.81 15.10 4.27
N ALA A 118 -4.13 13.83 4.09
CA ALA A 118 -5.43 13.27 4.44
C ALA A 118 -5.52 12.86 5.91
N TYR A 119 -4.42 12.45 6.49
CA TYR A 119 -4.44 11.91 7.85
C TYR A 119 -4.80 13.02 8.84
N PRO A 120 -5.79 12.80 9.74
CA PRO A 120 -6.16 13.80 10.73
C PRO A 120 -4.96 14.21 11.58
N GLY A 121 -4.71 15.52 11.68
CA GLY A 121 -3.53 16.05 12.34
C GLY A 121 -2.29 16.11 11.47
N GLY A 122 -2.35 15.61 10.27
CA GLY A 122 -1.27 15.68 9.29
C GLY A 122 -0.04 14.87 9.65
N GLU A 123 1.09 15.27 9.06
CA GLU A 123 2.36 14.56 9.21
C GLU A 123 2.78 14.44 10.68
N SER A 124 2.49 15.45 11.50
CA SER A 124 2.89 15.42 12.91
C SER A 124 2.14 14.37 13.72
N ALA A 125 0.96 13.96 13.28
CA ALA A 125 0.16 12.93 13.95
C ALA A 125 0.53 11.52 13.49
N LEU A 126 1.13 11.40 12.31
CA LEU A 126 1.61 10.14 11.78
C LEU A 126 3.01 9.85 12.27
N LYS A 127 3.13 8.90 13.18
CA LYS A 127 4.44 8.49 13.71
C LYS A 127 4.93 7.30 12.90
N VAL A 128 5.62 7.60 11.81
CA VAL A 128 6.16 6.56 10.93
C VAL A 128 7.18 5.73 11.70
N ASN A 129 7.01 4.43 11.72
CA ASN A 129 7.90 3.53 12.42
C ASN A 129 8.60 2.52 11.51
N ASP A 130 8.17 2.40 10.27
CA ASP A 130 8.81 1.48 9.33
C ASP A 130 8.58 1.91 7.88
N VAL A 131 9.63 1.83 7.07
CA VAL A 131 9.57 2.08 5.64
C VAL A 131 10.36 0.98 4.95
N VAL A 132 9.71 0.24 4.06
CA VAL A 132 10.31 -0.92 3.41
C VAL A 132 10.08 -0.84 1.92
N LEU A 133 11.13 -1.17 1.17
CA LEU A 133 11.05 -1.39 -0.26
C LEU A 133 11.42 -2.84 -0.52
N ARG A 134 10.51 -3.59 -1.11
CA ARG A 134 10.72 -5.01 -1.41
C ARG A 134 10.61 -5.27 -2.90
N TYR A 135 11.43 -6.19 -3.36
CA TYR A 135 11.32 -6.73 -4.70
C TYR A 135 11.09 -8.23 -4.58
N ILE A 136 9.98 -8.68 -5.13
CA ILE A 136 9.65 -10.09 -5.15
C ILE A 136 10.01 -10.63 -6.51
N ASN A 137 10.91 -11.60 -6.53
CA ASN A 137 11.39 -12.23 -7.76
C ASN A 137 10.85 -13.65 -7.85
N ALA A 138 10.37 -14.01 -9.03
CA ALA A 138 10.02 -15.38 -9.31
C ALA A 138 11.01 -15.92 -10.33
N ILE A 139 11.69 -16.99 -9.97
CA ILE A 139 12.61 -17.65 -10.86
C ILE A 139 11.99 -19.00 -11.23
N ALA A 140 11.74 -19.18 -12.52
CA ALA A 140 11.26 -20.45 -13.01
C ALA A 140 12.45 -21.33 -13.37
N PHE A 141 12.48 -22.51 -12.80
CA PHE A 141 13.49 -23.50 -13.15
C PHE A 141 12.86 -24.57 -14.02
N ASP A 142 13.48 -24.78 -15.16
CA ASP A 142 13.15 -25.87 -16.01
C ASP A 142 13.92 -27.07 -15.52
N ILE A 143 13.23 -27.97 -14.94
CA ILE A 143 13.88 -29.16 -14.41
C ILE A 143 13.68 -30.36 -15.34
#